data_cf2e5b94034156f7a298b0a883168f3e
#
_entry.id   cf2e5b94034156f7a298b0a883168f3e
#
_cell.length_a   1.000
_cell.length_b   1.000
_cell.length_c   1.000
_cell.angle_alpha   90.00
_cell.angle_beta   90.00
_cell.angle_gamma   90.00
#
_symmetry.space_group_name_H-M   'P 1'
#
loop_
_entity.id
_entity.type
_entity.pdbx_description
1 polymer ?
#
loop_
_entity_poly.entity_id
_entity_poly.type
_entity_poly.pdbx_seq_one_letter_code
_entity_poly.pdbx_strand_id
1 'polypeptide(L)'
;MKKINYILIIVAILGIVFAFSLFSKEGIAINVNSKNKDLVHQSLNGEIENTDNVTKIILGQGWNSGKLTIYHSFGKTETLYITEGMFKLGELERYIKENGYNLDNIGFGLIGISSLIILYLLGCKYVNKVQR
;
A
#
# COMPACT_ATOMS: atom_id res chain seq x y z
N MET A 1 -8.90 -5.04 -34.10
CA MET A 1 -8.23 -5.42 -32.84
C MET A 1 -9.05 -6.48 -32.14
N LYS A 2 -8.41 -7.53 -31.64
CA LYS A 2 -9.11 -8.61 -30.95
C LYS A 2 -9.60 -8.15 -29.57
N LYS A 3 -10.72 -8.69 -29.09
CA LYS A 3 -11.29 -8.36 -27.79
C LYS A 3 -10.30 -8.52 -26.63
N ILE A 4 -9.43 -9.55 -26.71
CA ILE A 4 -8.44 -9.84 -25.69
C ILE A 4 -7.44 -8.67 -25.54
N ASN A 5 -7.10 -7.98 -26.63
CA ASN A 5 -6.20 -6.83 -26.59
C ASN A 5 -6.83 -5.64 -25.83
N TYR A 6 -8.13 -5.41 -25.99
CA TYR A 6 -8.84 -4.38 -25.23
C TYR A 6 -8.87 -4.71 -23.74
N ILE A 7 -9.09 -5.97 -23.40
CA ILE A 7 -9.07 -6.44 -22.01
C ILE A 7 -7.69 -6.20 -21.40
N LEU A 8 -6.61 -6.53 -22.11
CA LEU A 8 -5.24 -6.32 -21.64
C LEU A 8 -4.93 -4.83 -21.45
N ILE A 9 -5.39 -3.97 -22.35
CA ILE A 9 -5.23 -2.51 -22.22
C ILE A 9 -5.93 -2.01 -20.95
N ILE A 10 -7.16 -2.45 -20.71
CA ILE A 10 -7.92 -2.05 -19.52
C ILE A 10 -7.22 -2.52 -18.25
N VAL A 11 -6.74 -3.77 -18.23
CA VAL A 11 -6.00 -4.32 -17.07
C VAL A 11 -4.74 -3.52 -16.81
N ALA A 12 -3.98 -3.16 -17.86
CA ALA A 12 -2.76 -2.36 -17.71
C ALA A 12 -3.06 -0.97 -17.15
N ILE A 13 -4.09 -0.31 -17.65
CA ILE A 13 -4.50 1.02 -17.16
C ILE A 13 -4.92 0.95 -15.69
N LEU A 14 -5.73 -0.04 -15.32
CA LEU A 14 -6.16 -0.24 -13.94
C LEU A 14 -4.97 -0.52 -13.02
N GLY A 15 -4.00 -1.31 -13.47
CA GLY A 15 -2.78 -1.59 -12.72
C GLY A 15 -1.96 -0.34 -12.45
N ILE A 16 -1.81 0.54 -13.44
CA ILE A 16 -1.08 1.80 -13.31
C ILE A 16 -1.80 2.73 -12.33
N VAL A 17 -3.13 2.89 -12.46
CA VAL A 17 -3.93 3.72 -11.57
C VAL A 17 -3.82 3.22 -10.13
N PHE A 18 -3.91 1.91 -9.92
CA PHE A 18 -3.79 1.31 -8.60
C PHE A 18 -2.40 1.52 -8.02
N ALA A 19 -1.33 1.40 -8.84
CA ALA A 19 0.04 1.64 -8.41
C ALA A 19 0.23 3.08 -7.93
N PHE A 20 -0.28 4.08 -8.66
CA PHE A 20 -0.22 5.47 -8.22
C PHE A 20 -0.99 5.70 -6.94
N SER A 21 -2.12 5.02 -6.74
CA SER A 21 -2.86 5.06 -5.49
C SER A 21 -2.01 4.55 -4.31
N LEU A 22 -1.21 3.50 -4.52
CA LEU A 22 -0.29 2.98 -3.49
C LEU A 22 0.85 3.95 -3.21
N PHE A 23 1.41 4.59 -4.24
CA PHE A 23 2.47 5.59 -4.04
C PHE A 23 2.01 6.78 -3.23
N SER A 24 0.75 7.20 -3.37
CA SER A 24 0.22 8.31 -2.57
C SER A 24 0.13 7.97 -1.07
N LYS A 25 0.21 6.69 -0.73
CA LYS A 25 0.17 6.16 0.64
C LYS A 25 1.52 5.58 1.07
N GLU A 26 2.63 6.18 0.63
CA GLU A 26 3.97 5.69 0.91
C GLU A 26 4.13 5.16 2.34
N GLY A 27 4.67 3.96 2.48
CA GLY A 27 4.96 3.41 3.79
C GLY A 27 4.90 1.90 3.87
N ILE A 28 4.99 1.43 5.11
CA ILE A 28 4.90 0.02 5.47
C ILE A 28 3.57 -0.19 6.19
N ALA A 29 2.81 -1.18 5.74
CA ALA A 29 1.48 -1.45 6.30
C ALA A 29 1.46 -2.78 7.05
N ILE A 30 0.65 -2.84 8.10
CA ILE A 30 0.28 -4.09 8.77
C ILE A 30 -1.24 -4.16 8.88
N ASN A 31 -1.76 -5.39 8.80
CA ASN A 31 -3.15 -5.65 9.12
C ASN A 31 -3.24 -6.12 10.58
N VAL A 32 -4.21 -5.59 11.31
CA VAL A 32 -4.44 -6.01 12.70
C VAL A 32 -5.10 -7.38 12.71
N ASN A 33 -4.49 -8.33 13.42
CA ASN A 33 -4.96 -9.70 13.51
C ASN A 33 -4.84 -10.20 14.97
N SER A 34 -5.19 -11.46 15.22
CA SER A 34 -5.15 -12.04 16.56
C SER A 34 -3.74 -12.07 17.18
N LYS A 35 -2.68 -12.09 16.35
CA LYS A 35 -1.29 -12.15 16.83
C LYS A 35 -0.79 -10.79 17.32
N ASN A 36 -1.20 -9.69 16.66
CA ASN A 36 -0.69 -8.35 16.98
C ASN A 36 -1.71 -7.45 17.68
N LYS A 37 -2.92 -7.91 17.85
CA LYS A 37 -4.01 -7.13 18.43
C LYS A 37 -3.64 -6.52 19.79
N ASP A 38 -3.06 -7.31 20.69
CA ASP A 38 -2.69 -6.84 22.02
C ASP A 38 -1.61 -5.75 21.97
N LEU A 39 -0.59 -5.95 21.12
CA LEU A 39 0.46 -4.95 20.92
C LEU A 39 -0.12 -3.64 20.39
N VAL A 40 -1.01 -3.72 19.41
CA VAL A 40 -1.67 -2.55 18.81
C VAL A 40 -2.50 -1.81 19.86
N HIS A 41 -3.29 -2.54 20.65
CA HIS A 41 -4.09 -1.94 21.73
C HIS A 41 -3.22 -1.24 22.75
N GLN A 42 -2.17 -1.88 23.24
CA GLN A 42 -1.28 -1.30 24.24
C GLN A 42 -0.56 -0.06 23.71
N SER A 43 -0.12 -0.12 22.45
CA SER A 43 0.62 0.99 21.84
C SER A 43 -0.23 2.22 21.55
N LEU A 44 -1.50 2.02 21.17
CA LEU A 44 -2.41 3.10 20.81
C LEU A 44 -3.30 3.57 21.95
N ASN A 45 -3.29 2.87 23.09
CA ASN A 45 -4.11 3.22 24.24
C ASN A 45 -3.76 4.63 24.74
N GLY A 46 -4.78 5.49 24.82
CA GLY A 46 -4.59 6.88 25.21
C GLY A 46 -4.25 7.83 24.06
N GLU A 47 -3.85 7.29 22.90
CA GLU A 47 -3.51 8.11 21.72
C GLU A 47 -4.69 8.29 20.78
N ILE A 48 -5.61 7.31 20.74
CA ILE A 48 -6.84 7.37 19.95
C ILE A 48 -8.02 6.98 20.84
N GLU A 49 -9.23 7.38 20.43
CA GLU A 49 -10.43 7.15 21.24
C GLU A 49 -10.82 5.67 21.34
N ASN A 50 -10.71 4.93 20.23
CA ASN A 50 -11.15 3.54 20.20
C ASN A 50 -10.14 2.68 19.45
N THR A 51 -9.47 1.80 20.20
CA THR A 51 -8.49 0.85 19.64
C THR A 51 -9.13 -0.43 19.12
N ASP A 52 -10.37 -0.73 19.49
CA ASP A 52 -11.04 -1.99 19.12
C ASP A 52 -11.39 -2.08 17.64
N ASN A 53 -11.59 -0.93 17.00
CA ASN A 53 -12.02 -0.86 15.60
C ASN A 53 -10.85 -0.72 14.61
N VAL A 54 -9.61 -0.76 15.08
CA VAL A 54 -8.44 -0.62 14.21
C VAL A 54 -8.26 -1.89 13.38
N THR A 55 -8.23 -1.74 12.05
CA THR A 55 -8.09 -2.87 11.13
C THR A 55 -6.74 -2.88 10.41
N LYS A 56 -6.13 -1.71 10.21
CA LYS A 56 -4.90 -1.55 9.44
C LYS A 56 -4.15 -0.32 9.93
N ILE A 57 -2.82 -0.41 9.91
CA ILE A 57 -1.95 0.72 10.26
C ILE A 57 -0.88 0.85 9.18
N ILE A 58 -0.64 2.09 8.70
CA ILE A 58 0.43 2.39 7.75
C ILE A 58 1.43 3.31 8.44
N LEU A 59 2.68 2.86 8.48
CA LEU A 59 3.81 3.68 8.94
C LEU A 59 4.39 4.41 7.74
N GLY A 60 4.31 5.74 7.73
CA GLY A 60 4.85 6.56 6.66
C GLY A 60 6.38 6.46 6.57
N GLN A 61 6.91 6.60 5.35
CA GLN A 61 8.35 6.63 5.09
C GLN A 61 8.70 7.80 4.18
N GLY A 62 10.00 8.11 4.06
CA GLY A 62 10.44 9.24 3.27
C GLY A 62 9.85 10.55 3.78
N TRP A 63 9.09 11.24 2.94
CA TRP A 63 8.44 12.50 3.28
C TRP A 63 7.41 12.37 4.40
N ASN A 64 6.83 11.19 4.60
CA ASN A 64 5.84 10.90 5.63
C ASN A 64 6.44 10.19 6.85
N SER A 65 7.75 10.22 7.01
CA SER A 65 8.45 9.58 8.12
C SER A 65 7.91 10.07 9.46
N GLY A 66 7.67 9.12 10.38
CA GLY A 66 7.10 9.42 11.70
C GLY A 66 5.59 9.58 11.73
N LYS A 67 4.90 9.43 10.60
CA LYS A 67 3.45 9.51 10.52
C LYS A 67 2.83 8.11 10.57
N LEU A 68 1.89 7.90 11.47
CA LEU A 68 1.06 6.69 11.52
C LEU A 68 -0.34 7.01 11.03
N THR A 69 -0.80 6.29 10.01
CA THR A 69 -2.18 6.38 9.54
C THR A 69 -2.93 5.15 10.02
N ILE A 70 -3.99 5.36 10.77
CA ILE A 70 -4.75 4.29 11.41
C ILE A 70 -6.12 4.19 10.75
N TYR A 71 -6.44 3.00 10.25
CA TYR A 71 -7.70 2.73 9.58
C TYR A 71 -8.64 1.96 10.50
N HIS A 72 -9.86 2.46 10.62
CA HIS A 72 -10.92 1.83 11.42
C HIS A 72 -11.89 1.07 10.52
N SER A 73 -12.60 0.09 11.09
CA SER A 73 -13.52 -0.79 10.36
C SER A 73 -14.67 -0.05 9.66
N PHE A 74 -15.01 1.15 10.08
CA PHE A 74 -16.09 1.96 9.51
C PHE A 74 -15.61 2.97 8.47
N GLY A 75 -14.40 2.81 7.95
CA GLY A 75 -13.84 3.71 6.96
C GLY A 75 -13.24 5.00 7.52
N LYS A 76 -13.32 5.22 8.83
CA LYS A 76 -12.68 6.36 9.49
C LYS A 76 -11.17 6.16 9.52
N THR A 77 -10.41 7.23 9.28
CA THR A 77 -8.95 7.22 9.40
C THR A 77 -8.51 8.28 10.41
N GLU A 78 -7.47 7.93 11.17
CA GLU A 78 -6.83 8.85 12.10
C GLU A 78 -5.34 8.91 11.79
N THR A 79 -4.73 10.07 12.04
CA THR A 79 -3.29 10.27 11.83
C THR A 79 -2.63 10.63 13.14
N LEU A 80 -1.55 9.90 13.48
CA LEU A 80 -0.70 10.19 14.63
C LEU A 80 0.71 10.47 14.16
N TYR A 81 1.41 11.36 14.86
CA TYR A 81 2.82 11.65 14.61
C TYR A 81 3.64 11.08 15.77
N ILE A 82 4.64 10.27 15.43
CA ILE A 82 5.55 9.70 16.43
C ILE A 82 6.59 10.77 16.75
N THR A 83 6.62 11.19 18.01
CA THR A 83 7.61 12.15 18.51
C THR A 83 8.55 11.46 19.50
N GLU A 84 9.69 12.10 19.79
CA GLU A 84 10.63 11.59 20.79
C GLU A 84 9.94 11.44 22.15
N GLY A 85 10.23 10.34 22.84
CA GLY A 85 9.64 10.03 24.13
C GLY A 85 8.38 9.17 24.10
N MET A 86 7.85 8.86 22.93
CA MET A 86 6.68 7.98 22.80
C MET A 86 7.13 6.51 22.67
N PHE A 87 7.53 5.90 23.77
CA PHE A 87 8.08 4.53 23.79
C PHE A 87 7.11 3.48 23.25
N LYS A 88 5.83 3.58 23.60
CA LYS A 88 4.82 2.62 23.16
C LYS A 88 4.65 2.64 21.63
N LEU A 89 4.61 3.84 21.06
CA LEU A 89 4.53 4.00 19.60
C LEU A 89 5.82 3.58 18.92
N GLY A 90 6.98 3.75 19.58
CA GLY A 90 8.25 3.27 19.07
C GLY A 90 8.31 1.75 18.94
N GLU A 91 7.72 1.01 19.89
CA GLU A 91 7.61 -0.44 19.80
C GLU A 91 6.72 -0.87 18.65
N LEU A 92 5.59 -0.20 18.46
CA LEU A 92 4.69 -0.46 17.34
C LEU A 92 5.38 -0.14 16.01
N GLU A 93 6.11 0.96 15.92
CA GLU A 93 6.87 1.32 14.72
C GLU A 93 7.87 0.22 14.36
N ARG A 94 8.64 -0.28 15.33
CA ARG A 94 9.59 -1.36 15.09
C ARG A 94 8.90 -2.62 14.63
N TYR A 95 7.78 -2.99 15.25
CA TYR A 95 6.99 -4.15 14.84
C TYR A 95 6.53 -4.04 13.38
N ILE A 96 6.03 -2.87 12.99
CA ILE A 96 5.59 -2.61 11.61
C ILE A 96 6.75 -2.77 10.63
N LYS A 97 7.92 -2.21 10.95
CA LYS A 97 9.12 -2.32 10.09
C LYS A 97 9.57 -3.77 9.91
N GLU A 98 9.46 -4.59 10.95
CA GLU A 98 9.90 -5.99 10.92
C GLU A 98 8.88 -6.92 10.24
N ASN A 99 7.58 -6.65 10.40
CA ASN A 99 6.52 -7.57 10.00
C ASN A 99 5.57 -7.04 8.93
N GLY A 100 5.64 -5.75 8.62
CA GLY A 100 4.76 -5.13 7.63
C GLY A 100 5.20 -5.35 6.20
N TYR A 101 4.31 -5.04 5.25
CA TYR A 101 4.60 -5.09 3.83
C TYR A 101 4.78 -3.67 3.28
N ASN A 102 5.76 -3.52 2.37
CA ASN A 102 6.11 -2.23 1.81
C ASN A 102 5.21 -1.92 0.61
N LEU A 103 4.41 -0.86 0.72
CA LEU A 103 3.48 -0.44 -0.33
C LEU A 103 4.20 0.05 -1.58
N ASP A 104 5.37 0.67 -1.43
CA ASP A 104 6.16 1.15 -2.57
C ASP A 104 6.64 -0.01 -3.45
N ASN A 105 7.10 -1.11 -2.84
CA ASN A 105 7.53 -2.29 -3.57
C ASN A 105 6.38 -2.91 -4.35
N ILE A 106 5.18 -2.94 -3.78
CA ILE A 106 3.98 -3.44 -4.47
C ILE A 106 3.65 -2.54 -5.65
N GLY A 107 3.71 -1.22 -5.46
CA GLY A 107 3.46 -0.24 -6.53
C GLY A 107 4.45 -0.40 -7.68
N PHE A 108 5.75 -0.53 -7.40
CA PHE A 108 6.76 -0.79 -8.43
C PHE A 108 6.52 -2.10 -9.18
N GLY A 109 6.12 -3.15 -8.47
CA GLY A 109 5.76 -4.43 -9.10
C GLY A 109 4.60 -4.29 -10.07
N LEU A 110 3.55 -3.57 -9.69
CA LEU A 110 2.38 -3.33 -10.54
C LEU A 110 2.74 -2.53 -11.79
N ILE A 111 3.56 -1.49 -11.65
CA ILE A 111 4.03 -0.69 -12.78
C ILE A 111 4.85 -1.57 -13.72
N GLY A 112 5.73 -2.42 -13.20
CA GLY A 112 6.53 -3.35 -14.00
C GLY A 112 5.67 -4.29 -14.82
N ILE A 113 4.67 -4.93 -14.22
CA ILE A 113 3.74 -5.83 -14.89
C ILE A 113 2.94 -5.08 -15.97
N SER A 114 2.40 -3.91 -15.64
CA SER A 114 1.63 -3.10 -16.58
C SER A 114 2.47 -2.67 -17.78
N SER A 115 3.73 -2.30 -17.54
CA SER A 115 4.67 -1.93 -18.62
C SER A 115 4.95 -3.11 -19.54
N LEU A 116 5.13 -4.32 -19.01
CA LEU A 116 5.33 -5.54 -19.82
C LEU A 116 4.11 -5.83 -20.68
N ILE A 117 2.91 -5.68 -20.18
CA ILE A 117 1.68 -5.86 -20.96
C ILE A 117 1.63 -4.87 -22.12
N ILE A 118 1.93 -3.60 -21.86
CA ILE A 118 1.95 -2.56 -22.89
C ILE A 118 2.98 -2.87 -23.97
N LEU A 119 4.19 -3.26 -23.58
CA LEU A 119 5.25 -3.64 -24.53
C LEU A 119 4.85 -4.84 -25.38
N TYR A 120 4.20 -5.84 -24.79
CA TYR A 120 3.69 -7.00 -25.52
C TYR A 120 2.69 -6.58 -26.59
N LEU A 121 1.74 -5.72 -26.25
CA LEU A 121 0.72 -5.24 -27.18
C LEU A 121 1.34 -4.43 -28.33
N LEU A 122 2.30 -3.57 -28.04
CA LEU A 122 3.02 -2.79 -29.06
C LEU A 122 3.83 -3.70 -29.98
N GLY A 123 4.48 -4.71 -29.41
CA GLY A 123 5.23 -5.71 -30.19
C GLY A 123 4.33 -6.48 -31.14
N CYS A 124 3.16 -6.92 -30.69
CA CYS A 124 2.18 -7.62 -31.54
C CYS A 124 1.69 -6.73 -32.67
N LYS A 125 1.41 -5.45 -32.38
CA LYS A 125 1.00 -4.49 -33.40
C LYS A 125 2.09 -4.26 -34.46
N TYR A 126 3.34 -4.16 -34.03
CA TYR A 126 4.48 -3.98 -34.92
C TYR A 126 4.68 -5.18 -35.84
N VAL A 127 4.63 -6.40 -35.29
CA VAL A 127 4.79 -7.64 -36.07
C VAL A 127 3.67 -7.75 -37.13
N ASN A 128 2.43 -7.49 -36.75
CA ASN A 128 1.32 -7.51 -37.69
C ASN A 128 1.50 -6.49 -38.82
N LYS A 129 2.04 -5.32 -38.52
CA LYS A 129 2.31 -4.28 -39.52
C LYS A 129 3.42 -4.69 -40.49
N VAL A 130 4.46 -5.35 -40.00
CA VAL A 130 5.59 -5.83 -40.83
C VAL A 130 5.19 -6.98 -41.74
N GLN A 131 4.30 -7.86 -41.27
CA GLN A 131 3.85 -9.01 -42.04
C GLN A 131 2.86 -8.66 -43.16
N ARG A 132 2.35 -7.48 -43.18
CA ARG A 132 1.54 -6.99 -44.30
C ARG A 132 2.45 -6.44 -45.39
#